data_eea903cff4cb9a758969c6e2c281223b
#
_entry.id   eea903cff4cb9a758969c6e2c281223b
#
_cell.length_a   1.000
_cell.length_b   1.000
_cell.length_c   1.000
_cell.angle_alpha   90.00
_cell.angle_beta   90.00
_cell.angle_gamma   90.00
#
_symmetry.space_group_name_H-M   'P 1'
#
loop_
_entity.id
_entity.type
_entity.pdbx_description
1 polymer ?
#
loop_
_entity_poly.entity_id
_entity_poly.type
_entity_poly.pdbx_seq_one_letter_code
_entity_poly.pdbx_strand_id
1 'polypeptide(L)' 'MELDLRGMMSEDALDKLETYLDKATMAGMPFVRIIHGKGTGKLRQEVRAVLKNHPHVTSFEEGGEKEGGEGVTVAKMSD' A
#
# COMPACT_ATOMS: atom_id res chain seq x y z
N MET A 1 -1.86 4.87 10.07
CA MET A 1 -1.71 3.41 10.02
C MET A 1 -0.81 2.99 8.87
N GLU A 2 0.08 2.03 9.08
CA GLU A 2 1.00 1.61 8.04
C GLU A 2 1.19 0.09 8.00
N LEU A 3 1.57 -0.40 6.84
CA LEU A 3 1.82 -1.81 6.57
C LEU A 3 3.22 -1.95 5.99
N ASP A 4 4.06 -2.76 6.63
CA ASP A 4 5.42 -2.99 6.17
C ASP A 4 5.50 -4.33 5.45
N LEU A 5 5.82 -4.29 4.16
CA LEU A 5 5.93 -5.47 3.29
C LEU A 5 7.38 -5.78 2.91
N ARG A 6 8.34 -5.03 3.45
CA ARG A 6 9.75 -5.20 3.08
C ARG A 6 10.25 -6.59 3.41
N GLY A 7 11.01 -7.16 2.50
CA GLY A 7 11.59 -8.49 2.68
C GLY A 7 10.64 -9.64 2.44
N MET A 8 9.38 -9.38 2.13
CA MET A 8 8.40 -10.42 1.86
C MET A 8 8.40 -10.81 0.38
N MET A 9 8.08 -12.06 0.11
CA MET A 9 7.86 -12.51 -1.25
C MET A 9 6.57 -11.90 -1.78
N SER A 10 6.50 -11.63 -3.07
CA SER A 10 5.36 -10.94 -3.70
C SER A 10 4.02 -11.55 -3.32
N GLU A 11 3.90 -12.86 -3.43
CA GLU A 11 2.64 -13.55 -3.14
C GLU A 11 2.16 -13.29 -1.72
N ASP A 12 3.05 -13.45 -0.74
CA ASP A 12 2.72 -13.22 0.67
C ASP A 12 2.44 -11.74 0.94
N ALA A 13 3.21 -10.87 0.32
CA ALA A 13 3.05 -9.43 0.48
C ALA A 13 1.69 -8.96 -0.03
N LEU A 14 1.27 -9.45 -1.20
CA LEU A 14 0.00 -9.05 -1.78
C LEU A 14 -1.20 -9.59 -1.00
N ASP A 15 -1.09 -10.81 -0.47
CA ASP A 15 -2.13 -11.36 0.41
C ASP A 15 -2.28 -10.52 1.66
N LYS A 16 -1.16 -10.15 2.27
CA LYS A 16 -1.15 -9.32 3.46
C LYS A 16 -1.73 -7.93 3.17
N LEU A 17 -1.39 -7.38 2.01
CA LEU A 17 -1.91 -6.08 1.57
C LEU A 17 -3.43 -6.10 1.43
N GLU A 18 -3.97 -7.11 0.77
CA GLU A 18 -5.42 -7.21 0.58
C GLU A 18 -6.16 -7.31 1.91
N THR A 19 -5.67 -8.15 2.82
CA THR A 19 -6.24 -8.28 4.15
C THR A 19 -6.20 -6.95 4.90
N TYR A 20 -5.09 -6.25 4.79
CA TYR A 20 -4.91 -4.96 5.45
C TYR A 20 -5.87 -3.90 4.90
N LEU A 21 -6.02 -3.85 3.57
CA LEU A 21 -6.93 -2.89 2.93
C LEU A 21 -8.38 -3.14 3.35
N ASP A 22 -8.78 -4.41 3.47
CA ASP A 22 -10.12 -4.77 3.93
C ASP A 22 -10.35 -4.28 5.36
N LYS A 23 -9.38 -4.50 6.24
CA LYS A 23 -9.46 -4.03 7.63
C LYS A 23 -9.50 -2.50 7.70
N ALA A 24 -8.70 -1.83 6.90
CA ALA A 24 -8.68 -0.37 6.86
C ALA A 24 -10.02 0.19 6.39
N THR A 25 -10.64 -0.46 5.40
CA THR A 25 -11.97 -0.10 4.92
C THR A 25 -13.00 -0.22 6.02
N MET A 26 -13.00 -1.36 6.73
CA MET A 26 -13.94 -1.60 7.82
C MET A 26 -13.74 -0.63 8.98
N ALA A 27 -12.51 -0.20 9.22
CA ALA A 27 -12.20 0.74 10.29
C ALA A 27 -12.45 2.21 9.89
N GLY A 28 -12.80 2.46 8.64
CA GLY A 28 -13.05 3.82 8.16
C GLY A 28 -11.80 4.67 8.08
N MET A 29 -10.64 4.06 7.81
CA MET A 29 -9.37 4.78 7.73
C MET A 29 -9.37 5.70 6.50
N PRO A 30 -8.99 6.98 6.65
CA PRO A 30 -8.98 7.91 5.51
C PRO A 30 -7.84 7.64 4.54
N PHE A 31 -6.71 7.15 5.04
CA PHE A 31 -5.57 6.78 4.20
C PHE A 31 -4.70 5.78 4.92
N VAL A 32 -3.87 5.07 4.16
CA VAL A 32 -2.94 4.07 4.70
C VAL A 32 -1.58 4.23 4.02
N ARG A 33 -0.52 3.88 4.73
CA ARG A 33 0.85 3.90 4.21
C ARG A 33 1.32 2.47 4.03
N ILE A 34 1.85 2.19 2.85
CA ILE A 34 2.34 0.85 2.52
C ILE A 34 3.83 0.94 2.24
N ILE A 35 4.62 0.29 3.08
CA ILE A 35 6.08 0.29 2.98
C ILE A 35 6.50 -0.95 2.22
N HIS A 36 6.85 -0.78 0.95
CA HIS A 36 7.29 -1.89 0.10
C HIS A 36 8.79 -1.90 -0.13
N GLY A 37 9.46 -0.80 0.24
CA GLY A 37 10.88 -0.63 0.00
C GLY A 37 11.16 -0.18 -1.43
N LYS A 38 12.40 0.22 -1.67
CA LYS A 38 12.82 0.67 -3.00
C LYS A 38 13.15 -0.50 -3.91
N GLY A 39 14.07 -1.36 -3.51
CA GLY A 39 14.46 -2.55 -4.25
C GLY A 39 14.56 -2.34 -5.76
N THR A 40 14.05 -3.28 -6.53
CA THR A 40 13.98 -3.20 -7.99
C THR A 40 12.74 -2.44 -8.48
N GLY A 41 11.83 -2.10 -7.58
CA GLY A 41 10.56 -1.49 -7.94
C GLY A 41 9.47 -2.50 -8.28
N LYS A 42 9.79 -3.79 -8.27
CA LYS A 42 8.82 -4.83 -8.62
C LYS A 42 7.66 -4.87 -7.62
N LEU A 43 7.96 -4.91 -6.33
CA LEU A 43 6.92 -4.96 -5.30
C LEU A 43 6.09 -3.67 -5.30
N ARG A 44 6.72 -2.53 -5.54
CA ARG A 44 6.00 -1.26 -5.67
C ARG A 44 4.98 -1.33 -6.79
N GLN A 45 5.37 -1.84 -7.96
CA GLN A 45 4.47 -1.97 -9.10
C GLN A 45 3.31 -2.91 -8.80
N GLU A 46 3.59 -4.02 -8.15
CA GLU A 46 2.55 -4.99 -7.79
C GLU A 46 1.57 -4.43 -6.76
N VAL A 47 2.08 -3.70 -5.77
CA VAL A 47 1.26 -3.02 -4.77
C VAL A 47 0.33 -2.01 -5.46
N ARG A 48 0.88 -1.21 -6.37
CA ARG A 48 0.09 -0.20 -7.09
C ARG A 48 -0.99 -0.82 -7.96
N ALA A 49 -0.71 -1.98 -8.55
CA ALA A 49 -1.71 -2.70 -9.34
C ALA A 49 -2.89 -3.14 -8.48
N VAL A 50 -2.62 -3.62 -7.27
CA VAL A 50 -3.67 -3.99 -6.32
C VAL A 50 -4.48 -2.76 -5.91
N LEU A 51 -3.80 -1.67 -5.58
CA LEU A 51 -4.47 -0.42 -5.18
C LEU A 51 -5.35 0.13 -6.29
N LYS A 52 -4.87 0.09 -7.51
CA LYS A 52 -5.62 0.60 -8.67
C LYS A 52 -6.93 -0.15 -8.87
N ASN A 53 -6.95 -1.42 -8.55
CA ASN A 53 -8.12 -2.27 -8.75
C ASN A 53 -8.98 -2.45 -7.49
N HIS A 54 -8.58 -1.87 -6.37
CA HIS A 54 -9.33 -2.01 -5.13
C HIS A 54 -10.49 -1.01 -5.09
N PRO A 55 -11.72 -1.48 -4.83
CA PRO A 55 -12.91 -0.62 -4.91
C PRO A 55 -12.94 0.52 -3.88
N HIS A 56 -12.23 0.37 -2.79
CA HIS A 56 -12.24 1.39 -1.72
C HIS A 56 -10.99 2.29 -1.72
N VAL A 57 -10.14 2.16 -2.73
CA VAL A 57 -8.99 3.05 -2.90
C VAL A 57 -9.33 4.08 -3.97
N THR A 58 -9.34 5.36 -3.59
CA THR A 58 -9.66 6.44 -4.54
C THR A 58 -8.45 6.95 -5.30
N SER A 59 -7.29 6.95 -4.64
CA SER A 59 -6.05 7.39 -5.26
C SER A 59 -4.87 6.89 -4.45
N PHE A 60 -3.70 6.94 -5.04
CA PHE A 60 -2.46 6.62 -4.32
C PHE A 60 -1.32 7.42 -4.92
N GLU A 61 -0.31 7.65 -4.11
CA GLU A 61 0.87 8.40 -4.53
C GLU A 61 2.11 7.93 -3.79
N GLU A 62 3.26 8.30 -4.30
CA GLU A 62 4.53 8.03 -3.64
C GLU A 62 4.59 8.80 -2.33
N GLY A 63 5.19 8.20 -1.30
CA GLY A 63 5.40 8.87 -0.04
C GLY A 63 6.28 10.10 -0.21
N GLY A 64 6.01 11.14 0.58
CA GLY A 64 6.82 12.33 0.59
C GLY A 64 8.21 12.05 1.14
N GLU A 65 9.12 12.99 0.98
CA GLU A 65 10.50 12.87 1.41
C GLU A 65 10.64 12.45 2.88
N LYS A 66 9.76 12.98 3.72
CA LYS A 66 9.74 12.66 5.15
C LYS A 66 8.92 11.41 5.47
N GLU A 67 8.29 10.81 4.48
CA GLU A 67 7.39 9.66 4.65
C GLU A 67 7.95 8.37 4.04
N GLY A 68 9.23 8.36 3.70
CA GLY A 68 9.87 7.18 3.12
C GLY A 68 10.08 7.24 1.61
N GLY A 69 9.67 8.31 0.96
CA GLY A 69 9.94 8.56 -0.46
C GLY A 69 9.47 7.41 -1.36
N GLU A 70 10.36 6.98 -2.24
CA GLU A 70 10.07 5.92 -3.22
C GLU A 70 9.79 4.55 -2.62
N GLY A 71 10.15 4.34 -1.35
CA GLY A 71 9.92 3.08 -0.66
C GLY A 71 8.53 2.94 -0.06
N VAL A 72 7.68 3.96 -0.20
CA VAL A 72 6.35 4.00 0.41
C VAL A 72 5.31 4.47 -0.60
N THR A 73 4.14 3.85 -0.57
CA THR A 73 2.99 4.32 -1.34
C THR A 73 1.89 4.66 -0.33
N VAL A 74 1.33 5.85 -0.46
CA VAL A 74 0.23 6.31 0.39
C VAL A 74 -1.06 6.18 -0.41
N ALA A 75 -1.99 5.40 0.11
CA ALA A 75 -3.29 5.18 -0.54
C ALA A 75 -4.37 5.94 0.21
N LYS A 76 -5.19 6.68 -0.54
CA LYS A 76 -6.34 7.37 0.01
C LYS A 76 -7.55 6.45 -0.10
N MET A 77 -8.22 6.25 1.02
CA MET A 77 -9.38 5.37 1.09
C MET A 77 -10.67 6.16 0.94
N SER A 78 -11.65 5.56 0.28
CA SER A 78 -12.98 6.15 0.20
C SER A 78 -13.78 5.84 1.47
N ASP A 79 -14.73 6.68 1.74
CA ASP A 79 -15.65 6.47 2.87
C ASP A 79 -16.57 5.26 2.66
#